data_3954c0fc02222c6817ef3502c22279f1
#
_entry.id   3954c0fc02222c6817ef3502c22279f1
#
_cell.length_a   1.000
_cell.length_b   1.000
_cell.length_c   1.000
_cell.angle_alpha   90.00
_cell.angle_beta   90.00
_cell.angle_gamma   90.00
#
_symmetry.space_group_name_H-M   'P 1'
#
loop_
_entity.id
_entity.type
_entity.pdbx_description
1 polymer ?
#
loop_
_entity_poly.entity_id
_entity_poly.type
_entity_poly.pdbx_seq_one_letter_code
_entity_poly.pdbx_strand_id
1 'polypeptide(L)'
;LYAAARSGKPSKLFAVLNARFHEQEAYIVAEAGVPGAITIATNMAGRGTDIQLGGNVEMRVTQECAGLEGDERAKKEAEIREEVADFKEKAIAAGGLYIIGTERHESRRIDNQLRGRSGRQGDPGRSKFFLSLQDDLMRIFGSERMDSMLVKLGLQEGEAIVHPWINKAIEKAQHKVEARNFDIRKNILKFDNVMNDQRKVIFERRREIMDEESVEEQTADMRADVVDAMVSLHIPHDAYAEAWDVNGLAEDVKAKLNLDLPVAGWAKEEGIADEELKERLLEAADAAYAERVEKNTEPLMRMIEKQVVLQSLDTLWREHLVALDHLRQVIGWRGLAQRDPLNEYKSEALELFKSLMTRWDETVTTQLMRVEVSFEAPPSAPPELPPMEMSHPNPEALIGGGAQLALDDLNTRLAGADFSARGLSVSEAPVARDATNPATWGKVGRNEPCPCGSGKKYKHCHGALV
;
A
#
# COMPACT_ATOMS: atom_id res chain seq x y z
N LEU A 1 -30.69 -9.11 -25.66
CA LEU A 1 -29.41 -9.09 -24.98
C LEU A 1 -29.18 -7.74 -24.26
N TYR A 2 -29.32 -6.62 -24.95
CA TYR A 2 -29.07 -5.27 -24.36
C TYR A 2 -30.09 -4.91 -23.26
N ALA A 3 -31.34 -5.31 -23.38
CA ALA A 3 -32.38 -5.09 -22.37
C ALA A 3 -32.16 -5.96 -21.10
N ALA A 4 -31.74 -7.21 -21.29
CA ALA A 4 -31.40 -8.11 -20.18
C ALA A 4 -30.18 -7.65 -19.39
N ALA A 5 -29.16 -7.11 -20.06
CA ALA A 5 -27.98 -6.53 -19.39
C ALA A 5 -28.30 -5.31 -18.52
N ARG A 6 -29.31 -4.50 -18.90
CA ARG A 6 -29.76 -3.33 -18.15
C ARG A 6 -30.62 -3.66 -16.94
N SER A 7 -31.33 -4.78 -16.95
CA SER A 7 -32.24 -5.13 -15.85
C SER A 7 -31.58 -5.68 -14.61
N GLY A 8 -30.24 -5.94 -14.62
CA GLY A 8 -29.50 -6.48 -13.49
C GLY A 8 -29.93 -7.86 -13.01
N LYS A 9 -30.93 -8.48 -13.65
CA LYS A 9 -31.38 -9.84 -13.33
C LYS A 9 -30.61 -10.82 -14.19
N PRO A 10 -29.91 -11.83 -13.64
CA PRO A 10 -29.28 -12.87 -14.43
C PRO A 10 -30.36 -13.61 -15.23
N SER A 11 -30.34 -13.45 -16.54
CA SER A 11 -31.11 -14.32 -17.43
C SER A 11 -30.33 -15.63 -17.52
N LYS A 12 -31.01 -16.78 -17.47
CA LYS A 12 -30.38 -18.10 -17.63
C LYS A 12 -29.62 -18.27 -18.97
N LEU A 13 -29.76 -17.35 -19.90
CA LEU A 13 -29.12 -17.37 -21.22
C LEU A 13 -27.96 -16.43 -21.40
N PHE A 14 -27.79 -15.47 -20.47
CA PHE A 14 -26.81 -14.41 -20.63
C PHE A 14 -26.32 -13.87 -19.30
N ALA A 15 -25.02 -13.88 -19.10
CA ALA A 15 -24.35 -13.31 -17.92
C ALA A 15 -23.25 -12.31 -18.33
N VAL A 16 -23.05 -11.26 -17.53
CA VAL A 16 -21.93 -10.30 -17.68
C VAL A 16 -20.99 -10.45 -16.52
N LEU A 17 -19.72 -10.70 -16.83
CA LEU A 17 -18.66 -10.85 -15.86
C LEU A 17 -17.63 -9.73 -16.02
N ASN A 18 -17.48 -8.90 -14.97
CA ASN A 18 -16.47 -7.84 -14.88
C ASN A 18 -16.03 -7.63 -13.43
N ALA A 19 -15.08 -6.73 -13.21
CA ALA A 19 -14.50 -6.46 -11.89
C ALA A 19 -15.52 -6.03 -10.81
N ARG A 20 -16.71 -5.54 -11.19
CA ARG A 20 -17.77 -5.13 -10.25
C ARG A 20 -18.55 -6.32 -9.68
N PHE A 21 -18.51 -7.47 -10.36
CA PHE A 21 -19.28 -8.67 -10.01
C PHE A 21 -18.37 -9.84 -9.61
N HIS A 22 -17.23 -9.55 -9.00
CA HIS A 22 -16.26 -10.59 -8.60
C HIS A 22 -16.82 -11.58 -7.57
N GLU A 23 -17.75 -11.17 -6.71
CA GLU A 23 -18.43 -12.07 -5.77
C GLU A 23 -19.31 -13.11 -6.50
N GLN A 24 -19.85 -12.76 -7.67
CA GLN A 24 -20.67 -13.64 -8.48
C GLN A 24 -19.86 -14.40 -9.55
N GLU A 25 -18.56 -14.12 -9.64
CA GLU A 25 -17.69 -14.72 -10.67
C GLU A 25 -17.75 -16.24 -10.65
N ALA A 26 -17.65 -16.85 -9.49
CA ALA A 26 -17.66 -18.31 -9.35
C ALA A 26 -18.96 -18.93 -9.85
N TYR A 27 -20.10 -18.30 -9.58
CA TYR A 27 -21.41 -18.74 -10.04
C TYR A 27 -21.59 -18.61 -11.55
N ILE A 28 -21.19 -17.47 -12.11
CA ILE A 28 -21.28 -17.20 -13.55
C ILE A 28 -20.39 -18.18 -14.31
N VAL A 29 -19.18 -18.45 -13.83
CA VAL A 29 -18.24 -19.39 -14.45
C VAL A 29 -18.75 -20.83 -14.33
N ALA A 30 -19.37 -21.20 -13.22
CA ALA A 30 -19.95 -22.53 -13.02
C ALA A 30 -21.06 -22.85 -14.05
N GLU A 31 -21.83 -21.85 -14.46
CA GLU A 31 -22.91 -22.00 -15.46
C GLU A 31 -22.45 -21.78 -16.91
N ALA A 32 -21.23 -21.25 -17.13
CA ALA A 32 -20.76 -20.90 -18.47
C ALA A 32 -20.60 -22.10 -19.42
N GLY A 33 -20.51 -23.32 -18.88
CA GLY A 33 -20.45 -24.58 -19.65
C GLY A 33 -21.78 -25.21 -19.99
N VAL A 34 -22.92 -24.65 -19.56
CA VAL A 34 -24.25 -25.14 -19.83
C VAL A 34 -24.62 -24.88 -21.29
N PRO A 35 -25.27 -25.84 -22.02
CA PRO A 35 -25.67 -25.64 -23.39
C PRO A 35 -26.55 -24.40 -23.60
N GLY A 36 -26.16 -23.51 -24.54
CA GLY A 36 -26.86 -22.28 -24.83
C GLY A 36 -26.55 -21.11 -23.88
N ALA A 37 -25.76 -21.30 -22.86
CA ALA A 37 -25.29 -20.21 -21.99
C ALA A 37 -24.36 -19.25 -22.75
N ILE A 38 -24.56 -17.95 -22.54
CA ILE A 38 -23.70 -16.87 -23.10
C ILE A 38 -23.10 -16.06 -21.96
N THR A 39 -21.79 -16.02 -21.89
CA THR A 39 -21.07 -15.19 -20.92
C THR A 39 -20.28 -14.10 -21.64
N ILE A 40 -20.57 -12.84 -21.34
CA ILE A 40 -19.81 -11.69 -21.82
C ILE A 40 -18.88 -11.26 -20.69
N ALA A 41 -17.59 -11.36 -20.93
CA ALA A 41 -16.61 -11.15 -19.87
C ALA A 41 -15.50 -10.21 -20.34
N THR A 42 -14.92 -9.47 -19.38
CA THR A 42 -13.64 -8.80 -19.57
C THR A 42 -12.49 -9.82 -19.52
N ASN A 43 -11.26 -9.39 -19.78
CA ASN A 43 -10.06 -10.24 -19.73
C ASN A 43 -9.83 -10.93 -18.36
N MET A 44 -10.48 -10.48 -17.30
CA MET A 44 -10.46 -11.15 -15.97
C MET A 44 -10.91 -12.61 -16.05
N ALA A 45 -11.90 -12.92 -16.87
CA ALA A 45 -12.40 -14.28 -17.06
C ALA A 45 -11.36 -15.26 -17.65
N GLY A 46 -10.19 -14.77 -18.04
CA GLY A 46 -9.06 -15.60 -18.47
C GLY A 46 -8.40 -16.41 -17.34
N ARG A 47 -8.69 -16.14 -16.06
CA ARG A 47 -8.12 -16.80 -14.88
C ARG A 47 -9.21 -17.22 -13.90
N GLY A 48 -8.89 -18.15 -13.00
CA GLY A 48 -9.78 -18.57 -11.92
C GLY A 48 -10.36 -19.98 -12.12
N THR A 49 -11.60 -20.18 -11.71
CA THR A 49 -12.29 -21.45 -11.68
C THR A 49 -12.37 -22.11 -13.06
N ASP A 50 -12.33 -23.43 -13.11
CA ASP A 50 -12.45 -24.21 -14.35
C ASP A 50 -13.89 -24.18 -14.89
N ILE A 51 -14.04 -24.05 -16.22
CA ILE A 51 -15.34 -24.14 -16.89
C ILE A 51 -15.59 -25.58 -17.26
N GLN A 52 -16.55 -26.21 -16.59
CA GLN A 52 -16.95 -27.59 -16.85
C GLN A 52 -18.10 -27.63 -17.83
N LEU A 53 -18.00 -28.47 -18.88
CA LEU A 53 -19.11 -28.68 -19.83
C LEU A 53 -20.29 -29.32 -19.12
N GLY A 54 -21.47 -28.77 -19.32
CA GLY A 54 -22.70 -29.18 -18.63
C GLY A 54 -22.98 -28.40 -17.33
N GLY A 55 -22.01 -27.70 -16.80
CA GLY A 55 -22.07 -26.96 -15.51
C GLY A 55 -21.31 -27.63 -14.38
N ASN A 56 -21.17 -26.94 -13.24
CA ASN A 56 -20.46 -27.44 -12.06
C ASN A 56 -21.42 -28.12 -11.10
N VAL A 57 -21.34 -29.46 -11.00
CA VAL A 57 -22.18 -30.30 -10.12
C VAL A 57 -22.08 -29.89 -8.66
N GLU A 58 -20.84 -29.72 -8.12
CA GLU A 58 -20.61 -29.43 -6.71
C GLU A 58 -21.26 -28.11 -6.29
N MET A 59 -21.14 -27.11 -7.15
CA MET A 59 -21.70 -25.80 -6.90
C MET A 59 -23.22 -25.78 -6.97
N ARG A 60 -23.81 -26.51 -7.92
CA ARG A 60 -25.28 -26.68 -8.02
C ARG A 60 -25.82 -27.46 -6.81
N VAL A 61 -25.15 -28.53 -6.40
CA VAL A 61 -25.53 -29.31 -5.21
C VAL A 61 -25.49 -28.43 -3.97
N THR A 62 -24.43 -27.63 -3.79
CA THR A 62 -24.31 -26.73 -2.65
C THR A 62 -25.46 -25.70 -2.59
N GLN A 63 -25.90 -25.19 -3.74
CA GLN A 63 -26.97 -24.19 -3.83
C GLN A 63 -28.37 -24.79 -3.77
N GLU A 64 -28.64 -25.81 -4.57
CA GLU A 64 -29.99 -26.36 -4.74
C GLU A 64 -30.35 -27.34 -3.63
N CYS A 65 -29.36 -27.94 -2.95
CA CYS A 65 -29.56 -28.82 -1.80
C CYS A 65 -29.32 -28.12 -0.45
N ALA A 66 -29.19 -26.80 -0.44
CA ALA A 66 -29.07 -26.01 0.79
C ALA A 66 -30.36 -26.13 1.61
N GLY A 67 -30.29 -26.74 2.81
CA GLY A 67 -31.43 -26.96 3.71
C GLY A 67 -32.19 -28.28 3.48
N LEU A 68 -31.75 -29.14 2.55
CA LEU A 68 -32.28 -30.49 2.39
C LEU A 68 -31.40 -31.49 3.17
N GLU A 69 -32.04 -32.47 3.84
CA GLU A 69 -31.35 -33.53 4.60
C GLU A 69 -31.86 -34.92 4.19
N GLY A 70 -31.05 -35.94 4.47
CA GLY A 70 -31.41 -37.36 4.27
C GLY A 70 -31.72 -37.74 2.84
N ASP A 71 -32.81 -38.50 2.65
CA ASP A 71 -33.21 -39.07 1.36
C ASP A 71 -33.61 -38.02 0.32
N GLU A 72 -34.15 -36.88 0.74
CA GLU A 72 -34.53 -35.79 -0.19
C GLU A 72 -33.30 -35.15 -0.82
N ARG A 73 -32.26 -34.94 -0.04
CA ARG A 73 -30.99 -34.44 -0.52
C ARG A 73 -30.35 -35.40 -1.51
N ALA A 74 -30.31 -36.69 -1.17
CA ALA A 74 -29.74 -37.72 -2.06
C ALA A 74 -30.45 -37.82 -3.39
N LYS A 75 -31.78 -37.72 -3.41
CA LYS A 75 -32.58 -37.69 -4.63
C LYS A 75 -32.27 -36.48 -5.48
N LYS A 76 -32.25 -35.29 -4.85
CA LYS A 76 -31.99 -34.04 -5.58
C LYS A 76 -30.57 -34.00 -6.16
N GLU A 77 -29.58 -34.52 -5.40
CA GLU A 77 -28.20 -34.65 -5.88
C GLU A 77 -28.08 -35.60 -7.07
N ALA A 78 -28.82 -36.71 -7.08
CA ALA A 78 -28.84 -37.63 -8.19
C ALA A 78 -29.46 -36.98 -9.44
N GLU A 79 -30.59 -36.26 -9.31
CA GLU A 79 -31.20 -35.49 -10.39
C GLU A 79 -30.24 -34.46 -11.00
N ILE A 80 -29.53 -33.67 -10.15
CA ILE A 80 -28.54 -32.69 -10.61
C ILE A 80 -27.42 -33.36 -11.40
N ARG A 81 -26.90 -34.49 -10.92
CA ARG A 81 -25.83 -35.25 -11.61
C ARG A 81 -26.29 -35.77 -12.97
N GLU A 82 -27.50 -36.28 -13.06
CA GLU A 82 -28.07 -36.77 -14.32
C GLU A 82 -28.29 -35.62 -15.32
N GLU A 83 -28.85 -34.49 -14.87
CA GLU A 83 -29.06 -33.31 -15.69
C GLU A 83 -27.74 -32.72 -16.23
N VAL A 84 -26.72 -32.61 -15.38
CA VAL A 84 -25.41 -32.11 -15.80
C VAL A 84 -24.74 -33.08 -16.78
N ALA A 85 -24.90 -34.39 -16.61
CA ALA A 85 -24.38 -35.38 -17.55
C ALA A 85 -25.05 -35.23 -18.93
N ASP A 86 -26.37 -35.09 -18.99
CA ASP A 86 -27.11 -34.85 -20.24
C ASP A 86 -26.70 -33.52 -20.92
N PHE A 87 -26.54 -32.46 -20.13
CA PHE A 87 -26.03 -31.19 -20.63
C PHE A 87 -24.59 -31.28 -21.14
N LYS A 88 -23.74 -32.06 -20.50
CA LYS A 88 -22.37 -32.31 -20.96
C LYS A 88 -22.36 -32.99 -22.31
N GLU A 89 -23.16 -34.03 -22.50
CA GLU A 89 -23.30 -34.74 -23.80
C GLU A 89 -23.77 -33.80 -24.90
N LYS A 90 -24.79 -32.97 -24.63
CA LYS A 90 -25.28 -31.96 -25.56
C LYS A 90 -24.21 -30.92 -25.92
N ALA A 91 -23.44 -30.45 -24.92
CA ALA A 91 -22.36 -29.50 -25.15
C ALA A 91 -21.24 -30.10 -25.99
N ILE A 92 -20.86 -31.35 -25.74
CA ILE A 92 -19.85 -32.09 -26.51
C ILE A 92 -20.33 -32.31 -27.96
N ALA A 93 -21.58 -32.71 -28.15
CA ALA A 93 -22.17 -32.89 -29.50
C ALA A 93 -22.20 -31.57 -30.29
N ALA A 94 -22.37 -30.43 -29.64
CA ALA A 94 -22.31 -29.11 -30.25
C ALA A 94 -20.86 -28.60 -30.53
N GLY A 95 -19.84 -29.34 -30.11
CA GLY A 95 -18.40 -29.00 -30.30
C GLY A 95 -17.73 -28.32 -29.10
N GLY A 96 -18.34 -28.38 -27.92
CA GLY A 96 -17.81 -27.88 -26.67
C GLY A 96 -17.89 -26.35 -26.51
N LEU A 97 -17.08 -25.82 -25.62
CA LEU A 97 -17.05 -24.38 -25.34
C LEU A 97 -16.45 -23.59 -26.51
N TYR A 98 -17.20 -22.60 -26.98
CA TYR A 98 -16.76 -21.69 -28.05
C TYR A 98 -16.37 -20.31 -27.47
N ILE A 99 -15.11 -19.92 -27.61
CA ILE A 99 -14.57 -18.65 -27.13
C ILE A 99 -14.43 -17.68 -28.28
N ILE A 100 -15.01 -16.49 -28.11
CA ILE A 100 -14.91 -15.36 -29.03
C ILE A 100 -14.07 -14.26 -28.32
N GLY A 101 -12.91 -13.94 -28.89
CA GLY A 101 -12.14 -12.75 -28.52
C GLY A 101 -12.48 -11.60 -29.46
N THR A 102 -12.73 -10.43 -28.90
CA THR A 102 -13.06 -9.21 -29.67
C THR A 102 -11.86 -8.30 -29.91
N GLU A 103 -10.73 -8.60 -29.24
CA GLU A 103 -9.45 -7.91 -29.40
C GLU A 103 -8.29 -8.84 -29.06
N ARG A 104 -7.06 -8.46 -29.44
CA ARG A 104 -5.85 -9.11 -28.97
C ARG A 104 -5.27 -8.34 -27.80
N HIS A 105 -4.74 -9.08 -26.83
CA HIS A 105 -3.98 -8.50 -25.72
C HIS A 105 -2.56 -8.15 -26.18
N GLU A 106 -1.90 -7.29 -25.44
CA GLU A 106 -0.48 -6.96 -25.64
C GLU A 106 0.43 -8.18 -25.48
N SER A 107 0.00 -9.20 -24.72
CA SER A 107 0.76 -10.42 -24.49
C SER A 107 0.05 -11.63 -25.06
N ARG A 108 0.76 -12.38 -25.90
CA ARG A 108 0.30 -13.66 -26.46
C ARG A 108 -0.05 -14.68 -25.38
N ARG A 109 0.60 -14.60 -24.22
CA ARG A 109 0.29 -15.48 -23.09
C ARG A 109 -1.13 -15.29 -22.59
N ILE A 110 -1.64 -14.05 -22.54
CA ILE A 110 -3.00 -13.75 -22.12
C ILE A 110 -4.02 -14.29 -23.15
N ASP A 111 -3.75 -14.10 -24.43
CA ASP A 111 -4.57 -14.68 -25.50
C ASP A 111 -4.64 -16.21 -25.40
N ASN A 112 -3.51 -16.86 -25.16
CA ASN A 112 -3.45 -18.30 -24.99
C ASN A 112 -4.15 -18.78 -23.71
N GLN A 113 -4.13 -18.00 -22.63
CA GLN A 113 -4.90 -18.28 -21.42
C GLN A 113 -6.40 -18.22 -21.69
N LEU A 114 -6.86 -17.23 -22.45
CA LEU A 114 -8.26 -17.12 -22.87
C LEU A 114 -8.65 -18.31 -23.76
N ARG A 115 -7.87 -18.60 -24.79
CA ARG A 115 -8.10 -19.75 -25.67
C ARG A 115 -8.11 -21.08 -24.93
N GLY A 116 -7.24 -21.20 -23.92
CA GLY A 116 -7.12 -22.39 -23.09
C GLY A 116 -8.26 -22.60 -22.08
N ARG A 117 -9.28 -21.72 -22.07
CA ARG A 117 -10.53 -21.96 -21.35
C ARG A 117 -11.39 -23.02 -22.05
N SER A 118 -11.27 -23.17 -23.37
CA SER A 118 -11.89 -24.26 -24.14
C SER A 118 -10.95 -25.44 -24.33
N GLY A 119 -11.49 -26.62 -24.57
CA GLY A 119 -10.72 -27.83 -24.83
C GLY A 119 -9.96 -28.35 -23.59
N ARG A 120 -10.45 -28.14 -22.39
CA ARG A 120 -9.85 -28.65 -21.16
C ARG A 120 -10.14 -30.13 -20.95
N GLN A 121 -9.22 -30.85 -20.32
CA GLN A 121 -9.36 -32.26 -19.98
C GLN A 121 -9.69 -33.19 -21.18
N GLY A 122 -9.30 -32.76 -22.39
CA GLY A 122 -9.59 -33.53 -23.62
C GLY A 122 -10.96 -33.25 -24.24
N ASP A 123 -11.75 -32.41 -23.64
CA ASP A 123 -13.05 -32.00 -24.21
C ASP A 123 -12.86 -31.22 -25.51
N PRO A 124 -13.82 -31.33 -26.49
CA PRO A 124 -13.80 -30.50 -27.68
C PRO A 124 -13.99 -29.03 -27.33
N GLY A 125 -13.42 -28.12 -28.14
CA GLY A 125 -13.57 -26.68 -27.96
C GLY A 125 -13.12 -25.92 -29.19
N ARG A 126 -13.55 -24.66 -29.28
CA ARG A 126 -13.19 -23.77 -30.39
C ARG A 126 -12.93 -22.36 -29.90
N SER A 127 -12.01 -21.67 -30.55
CA SER A 127 -11.77 -20.24 -30.29
C SER A 127 -11.62 -19.48 -31.60
N LYS A 128 -12.11 -18.24 -31.63
CA LYS A 128 -11.96 -17.33 -32.77
C LYS A 128 -11.79 -15.90 -32.30
N PHE A 129 -10.89 -15.15 -32.91
CA PHE A 129 -10.73 -13.72 -32.67
C PHE A 129 -11.37 -12.94 -33.84
N PHE A 130 -12.12 -11.91 -33.48
CA PHE A 130 -12.64 -10.88 -34.38
C PHE A 130 -11.93 -9.59 -34.05
N LEU A 131 -11.11 -9.07 -34.94
CA LEU A 131 -10.18 -7.97 -34.70
C LEU A 131 -10.53 -6.81 -35.62
N SER A 132 -10.28 -5.58 -35.15
CA SER A 132 -10.34 -4.37 -35.95
C SER A 132 -8.94 -3.81 -36.17
N LEU A 133 -8.73 -3.14 -37.31
CA LEU A 133 -7.51 -2.37 -37.52
C LEU A 133 -7.43 -1.14 -36.61
N GLN A 134 -8.54 -0.76 -35.98
CA GLN A 134 -8.63 0.32 -34.99
C GLN A 134 -8.33 -0.13 -33.55
N ASP A 135 -8.13 -1.45 -33.32
CA ASP A 135 -7.73 -1.96 -32.01
C ASP A 135 -6.39 -1.39 -31.60
N ASP A 136 -6.17 -1.19 -30.30
CA ASP A 136 -4.98 -0.52 -29.76
C ASP A 136 -3.67 -1.18 -30.19
N LEU A 137 -3.62 -2.51 -30.22
CA LEU A 137 -2.48 -3.25 -30.72
C LEU A 137 -2.13 -2.88 -32.17
N MET A 138 -3.16 -2.70 -33.01
CA MET A 138 -2.97 -2.36 -34.42
C MET A 138 -2.59 -0.89 -34.62
N ARG A 139 -3.13 0.01 -33.82
CA ARG A 139 -2.79 1.45 -33.82
C ARG A 139 -1.32 1.70 -33.49
N ILE A 140 -0.72 0.95 -32.55
CA ILE A 140 0.69 1.06 -32.18
C ILE A 140 1.63 0.76 -33.37
N PHE A 141 1.21 -0.08 -34.33
CA PHE A 141 2.07 -0.55 -35.43
C PHE A 141 1.77 0.06 -36.81
N GLY A 142 0.98 1.12 -36.87
CA GLY A 142 0.80 1.93 -38.08
C GLY A 142 -0.39 1.50 -38.92
N SER A 143 -1.56 1.62 -38.35
CA SER A 143 -2.85 1.41 -39.03
C SER A 143 -2.98 2.21 -40.33
N GLU A 144 -2.51 3.47 -40.35
CA GLU A 144 -2.65 4.37 -41.52
C GLU A 144 -1.97 3.85 -42.79
N ARG A 145 -0.77 3.23 -42.66
CA ARG A 145 -0.10 2.59 -43.81
C ARG A 145 -0.78 1.30 -44.25
N MET A 146 -1.36 0.59 -43.30
CA MET A 146 -2.06 -0.66 -43.57
C MET A 146 -3.41 -0.40 -44.20
N ASP A 147 -4.16 0.61 -43.71
CA ASP A 147 -5.44 1.05 -44.30
C ASP A 147 -5.26 1.48 -45.77
N SER A 148 -4.26 2.32 -46.05
CA SER A 148 -3.96 2.75 -47.41
C SER A 148 -3.52 1.61 -48.34
N MET A 149 -2.89 0.58 -47.81
CA MET A 149 -2.50 -0.62 -48.55
C MET A 149 -3.70 -1.54 -48.84
N LEU A 150 -4.61 -1.68 -47.87
CA LEU A 150 -5.81 -2.48 -48.00
C LEU A 150 -6.80 -1.88 -49.00
N VAL A 151 -6.96 -0.56 -48.98
CA VAL A 151 -7.76 0.17 -50.01
C VAL A 151 -7.17 -0.05 -51.42
N LYS A 152 -5.83 -0.02 -51.56
CA LYS A 152 -5.16 -0.32 -52.86
C LYS A 152 -5.34 -1.77 -53.32
N LEU A 153 -5.57 -2.71 -52.38
CA LEU A 153 -5.87 -4.10 -52.69
C LEU A 153 -7.36 -4.34 -53.03
N GLY A 154 -8.19 -3.29 -53.09
CA GLY A 154 -9.58 -3.36 -53.49
C GLY A 154 -10.55 -3.88 -52.45
N LEU A 155 -10.16 -3.90 -51.15
CA LEU A 155 -11.02 -4.28 -50.05
C LEU A 155 -11.98 -3.13 -49.74
N GLN A 156 -13.28 -3.45 -49.66
CA GLN A 156 -14.33 -2.49 -49.31
C GLN A 156 -14.53 -2.41 -47.80
N GLU A 157 -15.04 -1.27 -47.37
CA GLU A 157 -15.36 -1.07 -45.95
C GLU A 157 -16.44 -2.08 -45.52
N GLY A 158 -16.20 -2.80 -44.42
CA GLY A 158 -17.10 -3.85 -43.91
C GLY A 158 -16.76 -5.27 -44.34
N GLU A 159 -15.80 -5.47 -45.26
CA GLU A 159 -15.36 -6.81 -45.62
C GLU A 159 -14.39 -7.40 -44.61
N ALA A 160 -14.60 -8.68 -44.25
CA ALA A 160 -13.69 -9.39 -43.37
C ALA A 160 -12.39 -9.80 -44.09
N ILE A 161 -11.27 -9.31 -43.60
CA ILE A 161 -9.98 -9.62 -44.18
C ILE A 161 -9.48 -10.96 -43.62
N VAL A 162 -9.47 -12.01 -44.45
CA VAL A 162 -9.01 -13.36 -44.07
C VAL A 162 -7.75 -13.68 -44.91
N HIS A 163 -6.59 -13.28 -44.42
CA HIS A 163 -5.35 -13.57 -45.11
C HIS A 163 -4.20 -13.98 -44.14
N PRO A 164 -3.44 -15.04 -44.43
CA PRO A 164 -2.35 -15.52 -43.55
C PRO A 164 -1.28 -14.46 -43.22
N TRP A 165 -1.05 -13.52 -44.14
CA TRP A 165 -0.12 -12.43 -43.96
C TRP A 165 -0.52 -11.49 -42.79
N ILE A 166 -1.82 -11.22 -42.62
CA ILE A 166 -2.34 -10.38 -41.55
C ILE A 166 -2.09 -11.05 -40.21
N ASN A 167 -2.33 -12.35 -40.10
CA ASN A 167 -2.05 -13.10 -38.87
C ASN A 167 -0.57 -13.01 -38.48
N LYS A 168 0.35 -13.11 -39.45
CA LYS A 168 1.79 -12.92 -39.21
C LYS A 168 2.14 -11.49 -38.82
N ALA A 169 1.47 -10.49 -39.41
CA ALA A 169 1.69 -9.09 -39.06
C ALA A 169 1.26 -8.80 -37.62
N ILE A 170 0.08 -9.32 -37.20
CA ILE A 170 -0.43 -9.19 -35.83
C ILE A 170 0.51 -9.90 -34.83
N GLU A 171 0.97 -11.11 -35.15
CA GLU A 171 1.92 -11.85 -34.30
C GLU A 171 3.23 -11.09 -34.13
N LYS A 172 3.77 -10.52 -35.21
CA LYS A 172 4.99 -9.71 -35.17
C LYS A 172 4.80 -8.40 -34.37
N ALA A 173 3.63 -7.79 -34.51
CA ALA A 173 3.25 -6.61 -33.74
C ALA A 173 3.23 -6.93 -32.23
N GLN A 174 2.51 -7.98 -31.85
CA GLN A 174 2.40 -8.44 -30.46
C GLN A 174 3.79 -8.77 -29.87
N HIS A 175 4.64 -9.46 -30.61
CA HIS A 175 6.01 -9.75 -30.16
C HIS A 175 6.84 -8.50 -29.90
N LYS A 176 6.69 -7.44 -30.73
CA LYS A 176 7.38 -6.16 -30.52
C LYS A 176 6.87 -5.44 -29.26
N VAL A 177 5.57 -5.48 -28.98
CA VAL A 177 5.01 -4.90 -27.75
C VAL A 177 5.51 -5.67 -26.54
N GLU A 178 5.49 -7.01 -26.60
CA GLU A 178 6.04 -7.85 -25.53
C GLU A 178 7.50 -7.53 -25.23
N ALA A 179 8.34 -7.40 -26.27
CA ALA A 179 9.74 -7.05 -26.12
C ALA A 179 9.92 -5.66 -25.46
N ARG A 180 9.19 -4.65 -25.94
CA ARG A 180 9.22 -3.31 -25.36
C ARG A 180 8.79 -3.33 -23.89
N ASN A 181 7.69 -4.01 -23.57
CA ASN A 181 7.18 -4.11 -22.19
C ASN A 181 8.15 -4.89 -21.30
N PHE A 182 8.85 -5.88 -21.86
CA PHE A 182 9.93 -6.58 -21.17
C PHE A 182 11.09 -5.65 -20.82
N ASP A 183 11.55 -4.86 -21.77
CA ASP A 183 12.66 -3.92 -21.56
C ASP A 183 12.28 -2.83 -20.52
N ILE A 184 11.07 -2.30 -20.60
CA ILE A 184 10.55 -1.36 -19.59
C ILE A 184 10.58 -1.98 -18.20
N ARG A 185 10.03 -3.20 -18.04
CA ARG A 185 10.02 -3.90 -16.74
C ARG A 185 11.43 -4.21 -16.26
N LYS A 186 12.32 -4.65 -17.15
CA LYS A 186 13.72 -4.91 -16.82
C LYS A 186 14.44 -3.65 -16.31
N ASN A 187 14.15 -2.49 -16.90
CA ASN A 187 14.73 -1.24 -16.45
C ASN A 187 14.14 -0.82 -15.09
N ILE A 188 12.83 -0.97 -14.88
CA ILE A 188 12.19 -0.70 -13.59
C ILE A 188 12.82 -1.56 -12.48
N LEU A 189 13.01 -2.86 -12.73
CA LEU A 189 13.62 -3.77 -11.76
C LEU A 189 15.04 -3.37 -11.33
N LYS A 190 15.82 -2.71 -12.20
CA LYS A 190 17.15 -2.24 -11.83
C LYS A 190 17.11 -1.18 -10.72
N PHE A 191 16.10 -0.30 -10.74
CA PHE A 191 15.86 0.68 -9.69
C PHE A 191 15.27 0.02 -8.44
N ASP A 192 14.31 -0.88 -8.61
CA ASP A 192 13.67 -1.60 -7.51
C ASP A 192 14.65 -2.48 -6.73
N ASN A 193 15.69 -3.02 -7.39
CA ASN A 193 16.73 -3.81 -6.72
C ASN A 193 17.48 -2.99 -5.66
N VAL A 194 17.79 -1.73 -5.91
CA VAL A 194 18.46 -0.85 -4.93
C VAL A 194 17.62 -0.69 -3.67
N MET A 195 16.34 -0.38 -3.85
CA MET A 195 15.39 -0.29 -2.73
C MET A 195 15.23 -1.64 -2.00
N ASN A 196 15.18 -2.75 -2.76
CA ASN A 196 15.04 -4.07 -2.19
C ASN A 196 16.25 -4.49 -1.35
N ASP A 197 17.47 -4.12 -1.74
CA ASP A 197 18.67 -4.44 -0.97
C ASP A 197 18.71 -3.62 0.33
N GLN A 198 18.37 -2.33 0.28
CA GLN A 198 18.22 -1.52 1.50
C GLN A 198 17.10 -2.05 2.41
N ARG A 199 15.98 -2.49 1.82
CA ARG A 199 14.89 -3.10 2.58
C ARG A 199 15.32 -4.35 3.33
N LYS A 200 16.14 -5.21 2.72
CA LYS A 200 16.67 -6.39 3.41
C LYS A 200 17.45 -6.00 4.66
N VAL A 201 18.36 -5.03 4.56
CA VAL A 201 19.13 -4.53 5.70
C VAL A 201 18.23 -4.04 6.82
N ILE A 202 17.24 -3.20 6.49
CA ILE A 202 16.29 -2.68 7.49
C ILE A 202 15.46 -3.81 8.15
N PHE A 203 14.98 -4.78 7.36
CA PHE A 203 14.17 -5.88 7.89
C PHE A 203 15.00 -6.87 8.72
N GLU A 204 16.27 -7.09 8.36
CA GLU A 204 17.20 -7.88 9.17
C GLU A 204 17.46 -7.20 10.51
N ARG A 205 17.81 -5.91 10.48
CA ARG A 205 18.02 -5.11 11.70
C ARG A 205 16.76 -5.09 12.59
N ARG A 206 15.59 -4.87 11.98
CA ARG A 206 14.31 -4.87 12.70
C ARG A 206 14.04 -6.22 13.38
N ARG A 207 14.37 -7.34 12.71
CA ARG A 207 14.20 -8.67 13.26
C ARG A 207 15.17 -8.94 14.40
N GLU A 208 16.45 -8.56 14.27
CA GLU A 208 17.44 -8.62 15.33
C GLU A 208 16.93 -7.92 16.60
N ILE A 209 16.47 -6.66 16.47
CA ILE A 209 15.91 -5.89 17.59
C ILE A 209 14.70 -6.60 18.22
N MET A 210 13.86 -7.24 17.43
CA MET A 210 12.69 -7.95 17.96
C MET A 210 13.07 -9.24 18.70
N ASP A 211 14.07 -9.96 18.23
CA ASP A 211 14.52 -11.23 18.78
C ASP A 211 15.40 -11.06 20.04
N GLU A 212 16.11 -9.95 20.19
CA GLU A 212 16.90 -9.62 21.37
C GLU A 212 16.03 -9.34 22.60
N GLU A 213 16.44 -9.82 23.76
CA GLU A 213 15.76 -9.54 25.04
C GLU A 213 15.98 -8.08 25.47
N SER A 214 17.17 -7.54 25.26
CA SER A 214 17.55 -6.16 25.57
C SER A 214 18.29 -5.52 24.41
N VAL A 215 18.03 -4.25 24.17
CA VAL A 215 18.71 -3.43 23.15
C VAL A 215 19.64 -2.37 23.79
N GLU A 216 20.02 -2.60 25.06
CA GLU A 216 20.83 -1.68 25.86
C GLU A 216 22.17 -1.37 25.20
N GLU A 217 22.92 -2.40 24.81
CA GLU A 217 24.22 -2.28 24.14
C GLU A 217 24.07 -1.46 22.84
N GLN A 218 23.06 -1.79 22.04
CA GLN A 218 22.77 -1.09 20.79
C GLN A 218 22.45 0.40 21.01
N THR A 219 21.65 0.72 22.04
CA THR A 219 21.33 2.13 22.33
C THR A 219 22.51 2.90 22.92
N ALA A 220 23.43 2.20 23.62
CA ALA A 220 24.69 2.79 24.05
C ALA A 220 25.62 3.10 22.88
N ASP A 221 25.74 2.17 21.91
CA ASP A 221 26.50 2.38 20.68
C ASP A 221 25.94 3.57 19.88
N MET A 222 24.60 3.63 19.67
CA MET A 222 23.96 4.76 19.01
C MET A 222 24.26 6.09 19.68
N ARG A 223 24.28 6.13 21.01
CA ARG A 223 24.61 7.33 21.77
C ARG A 223 26.07 7.73 21.57
N ALA A 224 26.98 6.76 21.56
CA ALA A 224 28.39 6.99 21.28
C ALA A 224 28.62 7.53 19.87
N ASP A 225 27.94 6.96 18.87
CA ASP A 225 28.00 7.40 17.46
C ASP A 225 27.48 8.84 17.31
N VAL A 226 26.40 9.20 18.02
CA VAL A 226 25.83 10.56 18.00
C VAL A 226 26.82 11.55 18.64
N VAL A 227 27.47 11.20 19.76
CA VAL A 227 28.50 12.04 20.40
C VAL A 227 29.68 12.23 19.46
N ASP A 228 30.16 11.15 18.83
CA ASP A 228 31.27 11.20 17.87
C ASP A 228 30.94 12.10 16.68
N ALA A 229 29.75 11.96 16.11
CA ALA A 229 29.29 12.77 14.99
C ALA A 229 29.18 14.27 15.38
N MET A 230 28.68 14.58 16.59
CA MET A 230 28.60 15.97 17.06
C MET A 230 30.00 16.58 17.25
N VAL A 231 30.90 15.85 17.88
CA VAL A 231 32.29 16.34 18.10
C VAL A 231 32.96 16.54 16.73
N SER A 232 32.89 15.58 15.83
CA SER A 232 33.49 15.65 14.49
C SER A 232 32.95 16.80 13.64
N LEU A 233 31.67 17.19 13.85
CA LEU A 233 31.03 18.30 13.12
C LEU A 233 31.58 19.65 13.53
N HIS A 234 31.80 19.85 14.84
CA HIS A 234 32.18 21.14 15.42
C HIS A 234 33.69 21.27 15.71
N ILE A 235 34.35 20.14 15.79
CA ILE A 235 35.79 20.05 16.09
C ILE A 235 36.46 19.25 14.98
N PRO A 236 37.01 19.92 13.94
CA PRO A 236 37.74 19.23 12.90
C PRO A 236 38.96 18.51 13.46
N HIS A 237 39.20 17.29 13.03
CA HIS A 237 40.36 16.48 13.44
C HIS A 237 41.66 17.24 13.21
N ASP A 238 42.56 17.19 14.15
CA ASP A 238 43.86 17.90 14.14
C ASP A 238 43.77 19.46 14.14
N ALA A 239 42.57 20.04 14.44
CA ALA A 239 42.45 21.49 14.53
C ALA A 239 42.88 22.02 15.91
N TYR A 240 43.51 23.19 15.92
CA TYR A 240 43.81 23.88 17.20
C TYR A 240 42.50 24.33 17.87
N ALA A 241 42.52 24.38 19.21
CA ALA A 241 41.35 24.72 20.04
C ALA A 241 40.70 26.07 19.68
N GLU A 242 41.47 27.01 19.09
CA GLU A 242 40.95 28.30 18.61
C GLU A 242 40.04 28.20 17.40
N ALA A 243 40.14 27.10 16.65
CA ALA A 243 39.29 26.84 15.46
C ALA A 243 38.03 26.02 15.78
N TRP A 244 37.85 25.62 17.04
CA TRP A 244 36.71 24.79 17.48
C TRP A 244 35.44 25.63 17.60
N ASP A 245 34.34 25.16 17.04
CA ASP A 245 33.01 25.73 17.27
C ASP A 245 32.35 25.18 18.54
N VAL A 246 32.92 25.64 19.68
CA VAL A 246 32.51 25.20 21.01
C VAL A 246 31.07 25.59 21.33
N ASN A 247 30.60 26.73 20.80
CA ASN A 247 29.26 27.21 21.06
C ASN A 247 28.23 26.34 20.29
N GLY A 248 28.48 26.05 19.02
CA GLY A 248 27.68 25.13 18.25
C GLY A 248 27.60 23.73 18.86
N LEU A 249 28.76 23.23 19.39
CA LEU A 249 28.77 21.94 20.08
C LEU A 249 27.92 21.98 21.37
N ALA A 250 28.00 23.03 22.16
CA ALA A 250 27.18 23.15 23.37
C ALA A 250 25.67 23.23 23.06
N GLU A 251 25.28 23.92 21.97
CA GLU A 251 23.89 23.97 21.51
C GLU A 251 23.42 22.60 21.06
N ASP A 252 24.22 21.86 20.30
CA ASP A 252 23.88 20.50 19.82
C ASP A 252 23.80 19.51 20.99
N VAL A 253 24.70 19.55 21.96
CA VAL A 253 24.63 18.74 23.19
C VAL A 253 23.32 18.99 23.93
N LYS A 254 22.92 20.23 24.08
CA LYS A 254 21.66 20.59 24.72
C LYS A 254 20.46 20.12 23.86
N ALA A 255 20.55 20.28 22.57
CA ALA A 255 19.46 19.88 21.64
C ALA A 255 19.31 18.38 21.53
N LYS A 256 20.38 17.59 21.44
CA LYS A 256 20.33 16.14 21.18
C LYS A 256 20.37 15.31 22.47
N LEU A 257 21.19 15.68 23.44
CA LEU A 257 21.34 14.94 24.70
C LEU A 257 20.52 15.51 25.86
N ASN A 258 19.95 16.70 25.71
CA ASN A 258 19.20 17.40 26.75
C ASN A 258 20.05 17.61 28.02
N LEU A 259 21.37 17.93 27.84
CA LEU A 259 22.31 18.17 28.90
C LEU A 259 22.84 19.60 28.81
N ASP A 260 23.02 20.24 29.96
CA ASP A 260 23.64 21.56 30.08
C ASP A 260 25.06 21.39 30.68
N LEU A 261 26.03 21.20 29.79
CA LEU A 261 27.41 20.88 30.16
C LEU A 261 28.34 22.09 29.93
N PRO A 262 29.36 22.29 30.75
CA PRO A 262 30.30 23.40 30.61
C PRO A 262 31.34 23.18 29.50
N VAL A 263 30.91 22.83 28.30
CA VAL A 263 31.76 22.48 27.14
C VAL A 263 32.78 23.62 26.86
N ALA A 264 32.33 24.88 26.97
CA ALA A 264 33.17 26.04 26.75
C ALA A 264 34.26 26.19 27.85
N GLY A 265 34.05 25.61 29.03
CA GLY A 265 35.06 25.53 30.09
C GLY A 265 36.12 24.49 29.77
N TRP A 266 35.69 23.30 29.38
CA TRP A 266 36.55 22.19 28.99
C TRP A 266 37.49 22.55 27.82
N ALA A 267 36.95 23.18 26.78
CA ALA A 267 37.73 23.60 25.61
C ALA A 267 38.81 24.63 25.89
N LYS A 268 38.82 25.26 27.07
CA LYS A 268 39.85 26.22 27.49
C LYS A 268 40.97 25.59 28.34
N GLU A 269 40.88 24.33 28.68
CA GLU A 269 41.89 23.62 29.43
C GLU A 269 43.14 23.44 28.58
N GLU A 270 44.34 23.70 29.16
CA GLU A 270 45.60 23.53 28.43
C GLU A 270 45.85 22.08 28.07
N GLY A 271 46.01 21.81 26.76
CA GLY A 271 46.37 20.47 26.25
C GLY A 271 45.18 19.55 26.02
N ILE A 272 43.95 20.04 26.11
CA ILE A 272 42.78 19.21 25.80
C ILE A 272 42.77 18.78 24.31
N ALA A 273 42.55 17.49 24.09
CA ALA A 273 42.38 16.90 22.76
C ALA A 273 40.89 16.70 22.44
N ASP A 274 40.57 16.60 21.15
CA ASP A 274 39.25 16.27 20.67
C ASP A 274 38.71 14.95 21.25
N GLU A 275 39.58 13.93 21.33
CA GLU A 275 39.27 12.63 21.94
C GLU A 275 38.90 12.72 23.43
N GLU A 276 39.62 13.53 24.21
CA GLU A 276 39.31 13.71 25.63
C GLU A 276 37.98 14.43 25.84
N LEU A 277 37.66 15.40 24.96
CA LEU A 277 36.37 16.08 25.01
C LEU A 277 35.24 15.14 24.68
N LYS A 278 35.44 14.27 23.69
CA LYS A 278 34.49 13.20 23.29
C LYS A 278 34.25 12.23 24.46
N GLU A 279 35.32 11.75 25.12
CA GLU A 279 35.20 10.85 26.27
C GLU A 279 34.40 11.50 27.40
N ARG A 280 34.69 12.75 27.77
CA ARG A 280 33.94 13.48 28.80
C ARG A 280 32.48 13.69 28.47
N LEU A 281 32.14 13.95 27.18
CA LEU A 281 30.77 14.08 26.70
C LEU A 281 30.04 12.75 26.79
N LEU A 282 30.69 11.66 26.39
CA LEU A 282 30.11 10.32 26.44
C LEU A 282 29.87 9.87 27.88
N GLU A 283 30.86 10.05 28.78
CA GLU A 283 30.71 9.75 30.21
C GLU A 283 29.55 10.54 30.84
N ALA A 284 29.41 11.82 30.50
CA ALA A 284 28.33 12.65 31.03
C ALA A 284 26.96 12.20 30.47
N ALA A 285 26.89 11.78 29.19
CA ALA A 285 25.67 11.27 28.56
C ALA A 285 25.28 9.93 29.17
N ASP A 286 26.24 9.03 29.40
CA ASP A 286 25.99 7.71 30.01
C ASP A 286 25.56 7.83 31.45
N ALA A 287 26.21 8.71 32.26
CA ALA A 287 25.81 8.98 33.63
C ALA A 287 24.37 9.53 33.71
N ALA A 288 24.03 10.49 32.86
CA ALA A 288 22.70 11.05 32.81
C ALA A 288 21.65 10.02 32.36
N TYR A 289 22.03 9.11 31.50
CA TYR A 289 21.14 8.02 31.05
C TYR A 289 20.94 6.98 32.17
N ALA A 290 22.00 6.59 32.87
CA ALA A 290 21.94 5.69 34.02
C ALA A 290 21.03 6.24 35.14
N GLU A 291 21.11 7.53 35.45
CA GLU A 291 20.20 8.19 36.40
C GLU A 291 18.73 8.05 35.97
N ARG A 292 18.45 8.14 34.67
CA ARG A 292 17.06 7.95 34.14
C ARG A 292 16.58 6.51 34.28
N VAL A 293 17.49 5.54 34.08
CA VAL A 293 17.17 4.13 34.27
C VAL A 293 16.84 3.85 35.73
N GLU A 294 17.63 4.39 36.68
CA GLU A 294 17.34 4.26 38.12
C GLU A 294 15.98 4.88 38.50
N LYS A 295 15.70 6.07 37.99
CA LYS A 295 14.44 6.80 38.26
C LYS A 295 13.21 6.11 37.76
N ASN A 296 13.28 5.45 36.60
CA ASN A 296 12.11 4.88 35.90
C ASN A 296 11.98 3.36 36.07
N THR A 297 12.85 2.68 36.75
CA THR A 297 13.03 1.23 36.84
C THR A 297 13.57 0.58 35.56
N GLU A 298 14.52 -0.33 35.71
CA GLU A 298 15.22 -0.97 34.63
C GLU A 298 14.27 -1.73 33.65
N PRO A 299 13.33 -2.57 34.09
CA PRO A 299 12.47 -3.32 33.16
C PRO A 299 11.61 -2.41 32.27
N LEU A 300 11.15 -1.28 32.81
CA LEU A 300 10.35 -0.32 32.05
C LEU A 300 11.21 0.40 31.01
N MET A 301 12.42 0.78 31.38
CA MET A 301 13.33 1.44 30.42
C MET A 301 13.73 0.49 29.29
N ARG A 302 13.99 -0.80 29.54
CA ARG A 302 14.27 -1.79 28.50
C ARG A 302 13.11 -1.93 27.51
N MET A 303 11.88 -1.87 28.01
CA MET A 303 10.70 -1.89 27.15
C MET A 303 10.60 -0.61 26.30
N ILE A 304 10.85 0.55 26.89
CA ILE A 304 10.82 1.84 26.20
C ILE A 304 11.90 1.92 25.14
N GLU A 305 13.14 1.51 25.46
CA GLU A 305 14.26 1.44 24.49
C GLU A 305 13.85 0.67 23.25
N LYS A 306 13.38 -0.57 23.43
CA LYS A 306 12.94 -1.43 22.32
C LYS A 306 11.82 -0.80 21.51
N GLN A 307 10.85 -0.17 22.15
CA GLN A 307 9.76 0.51 21.49
C GLN A 307 10.23 1.73 20.68
N VAL A 308 11.07 2.59 21.27
CA VAL A 308 11.62 3.79 20.62
C VAL A 308 12.45 3.40 19.39
N VAL A 309 13.35 2.42 19.55
CA VAL A 309 14.22 1.94 18.48
C VAL A 309 13.38 1.42 17.29
N LEU A 310 12.38 0.58 17.54
CA LEU A 310 11.51 0.04 16.48
C LEU A 310 10.63 1.11 15.82
N GLN A 311 10.00 1.97 16.63
CA GLN A 311 9.08 2.98 16.12
C GLN A 311 9.79 4.04 15.28
N SER A 312 10.96 4.49 15.71
CA SER A 312 11.78 5.45 14.96
C SER A 312 12.28 4.85 13.65
N LEU A 313 12.76 3.59 13.66
CA LEU A 313 13.17 2.87 12.46
C LEU A 313 12.02 2.77 11.45
N ASP A 314 10.83 2.34 11.88
CA ASP A 314 9.66 2.17 11.02
C ASP A 314 9.19 3.52 10.44
N THR A 315 9.34 4.61 11.19
CA THR A 315 8.96 5.96 10.74
C THR A 315 9.94 6.51 9.70
N LEU A 316 11.23 6.46 10.01
CA LEU A 316 12.29 6.93 9.11
C LEU A 316 12.37 6.09 7.84
N TRP A 317 12.12 4.78 7.92
CA TRP A 317 12.06 3.94 6.75
C TRP A 317 10.92 4.33 5.80
N ARG A 318 9.72 4.66 6.32
CA ARG A 318 8.62 5.16 5.49
C ARG A 318 8.95 6.48 4.80
N GLU A 319 9.60 7.41 5.52
CA GLU A 319 10.07 8.67 4.93
C GLU A 319 11.10 8.43 3.83
N HIS A 320 12.03 7.51 4.07
CA HIS A 320 13.06 7.13 3.11
C HIS A 320 12.48 6.53 1.81
N LEU A 321 11.46 5.67 1.92
CA LEU A 321 10.76 5.14 0.74
C LEU A 321 10.14 6.26 -0.11
N VAL A 322 9.56 7.27 0.53
CA VAL A 322 9.03 8.45 -0.17
C VAL A 322 10.16 9.24 -0.84
N ALA A 323 11.30 9.42 -0.16
CA ALA A 323 12.47 10.11 -0.72
C ALA A 323 13.04 9.36 -1.94
N LEU A 324 13.13 8.03 -1.88
CA LEU A 324 13.57 7.19 -3.01
C LEU A 324 12.60 7.28 -4.20
N ASP A 325 11.29 7.33 -3.95
CA ASP A 325 10.31 7.50 -5.03
C ASP A 325 10.44 8.87 -5.71
N HIS A 326 10.62 9.93 -4.94
CA HIS A 326 10.93 11.25 -5.47
C HIS A 326 12.22 11.26 -6.29
N LEU A 327 13.29 10.68 -5.76
CA LEU A 327 14.57 10.57 -6.47
C LEU A 327 14.39 9.84 -7.81
N ARG A 328 13.64 8.72 -7.82
CA ARG A 328 13.35 7.96 -9.03
C ARG A 328 12.62 8.77 -10.09
N GLN A 329 11.70 9.65 -9.69
CA GLN A 329 10.95 10.49 -10.63
C GLN A 329 11.83 11.54 -11.31
N VAL A 330 12.83 12.10 -10.59
CA VAL A 330 13.66 13.19 -11.08
C VAL A 330 14.99 12.73 -11.70
N ILE A 331 15.48 11.54 -11.35
CA ILE A 331 16.80 11.07 -11.75
C ILE A 331 16.98 10.97 -13.28
N GLY A 332 15.88 10.75 -14.00
CA GLY A 332 15.86 10.71 -15.46
C GLY A 332 16.42 11.97 -16.12
N TRP A 333 16.29 13.14 -15.48
CA TRP A 333 16.82 14.40 -15.97
C TRP A 333 18.36 14.45 -15.99
N ARG A 334 19.05 13.60 -15.20
CA ARG A 334 20.51 13.47 -15.21
C ARG A 334 21.02 12.95 -16.55
N GLY A 335 20.18 12.21 -17.30
CA GLY A 335 20.49 11.77 -18.66
C GLY A 335 20.76 12.92 -19.64
N LEU A 336 20.16 14.10 -19.42
CA LEU A 336 20.45 15.29 -20.25
C LEU A 336 21.89 15.78 -20.08
N ALA A 337 22.51 15.54 -18.93
CA ALA A 337 23.91 15.84 -18.65
C ALA A 337 24.87 14.68 -19.05
N GLN A 338 24.42 13.74 -19.87
CA GLN A 338 25.16 12.55 -20.31
C GLN A 338 25.62 11.62 -19.16
N ARG A 339 25.00 11.71 -18.00
CA ARG A 339 25.22 10.80 -16.88
C ARG A 339 24.25 9.61 -16.97
N ASP A 340 24.73 8.43 -16.59
CA ASP A 340 23.85 7.25 -16.49
C ASP A 340 22.88 7.41 -15.31
N PRO A 341 21.57 7.56 -15.56
CA PRO A 341 20.58 7.76 -14.48
C PRO A 341 20.56 6.64 -13.45
N LEU A 342 20.88 5.41 -13.83
CA LEU A 342 20.89 4.28 -12.90
C LEU A 342 22.08 4.37 -11.93
N ASN A 343 23.24 4.76 -12.39
CA ASN A 343 24.43 4.89 -11.55
C ASN A 343 24.27 6.08 -10.59
N GLU A 344 23.76 7.22 -11.08
CA GLU A 344 23.44 8.38 -10.25
C GLU A 344 22.40 8.00 -9.18
N TYR A 345 21.33 7.27 -9.57
CA TYR A 345 20.33 6.79 -8.62
C TYR A 345 20.93 5.92 -7.50
N LYS A 346 21.82 4.99 -7.86
CA LYS A 346 22.51 4.13 -6.88
C LYS A 346 23.33 4.93 -5.89
N SER A 347 24.07 5.93 -6.39
CA SER A 347 24.92 6.78 -5.54
C SER A 347 24.08 7.65 -4.62
N GLU A 348 23.10 8.37 -5.15
CA GLU A 348 22.23 9.24 -4.35
C GLU A 348 21.36 8.43 -3.35
N ALA A 349 20.86 7.25 -3.75
CA ALA A 349 20.11 6.35 -2.87
C ALA A 349 20.97 5.81 -1.72
N LEU A 350 22.27 5.56 -1.96
CA LEU A 350 23.19 5.16 -0.91
C LEU A 350 23.42 6.29 0.11
N GLU A 351 23.60 7.52 -0.37
CA GLU A 351 23.76 8.68 0.53
C GLU A 351 22.50 8.95 1.35
N LEU A 352 21.32 8.84 0.73
CA LEU A 352 20.05 8.93 1.46
C LEU A 352 19.91 7.83 2.52
N PHE A 353 20.39 6.61 2.21
CA PHE A 353 20.34 5.50 3.17
C PHE A 353 21.31 5.70 4.35
N LYS A 354 22.53 6.18 4.09
CA LYS A 354 23.47 6.57 5.16
C LYS A 354 22.87 7.65 6.06
N SER A 355 22.29 8.68 5.44
CA SER A 355 21.63 9.76 6.18
C SER A 355 20.44 9.25 7.02
N LEU A 356 19.69 8.24 6.53
CA LEU A 356 18.65 7.58 7.33
C LEU A 356 19.24 6.94 8.57
N MET A 357 20.34 6.19 8.45
CA MET A 357 20.97 5.50 9.59
C MET A 357 21.46 6.51 10.62
N THR A 358 22.17 7.55 10.21
CA THR A 358 22.62 8.61 11.13
C THR A 358 21.44 9.31 11.83
N ARG A 359 20.37 9.63 11.09
CA ARG A 359 19.15 10.23 11.67
C ARG A 359 18.44 9.26 12.62
N TRP A 360 18.55 7.96 12.40
CA TRP A 360 17.97 6.97 13.29
C TRP A 360 18.69 6.98 14.63
N ASP A 361 20.03 6.94 14.64
CA ASP A 361 20.84 7.02 15.85
C ASP A 361 20.57 8.33 16.62
N GLU A 362 20.53 9.47 15.93
CA GLU A 362 20.16 10.76 16.51
C GLU A 362 18.76 10.78 17.11
N THR A 363 17.77 10.22 16.39
CA THR A 363 16.37 10.22 16.82
C THR A 363 16.20 9.35 18.07
N VAL A 364 16.77 8.14 18.07
CA VAL A 364 16.71 7.21 19.21
C VAL A 364 17.38 7.87 20.43
N THR A 365 18.60 8.34 20.27
CA THR A 365 19.35 8.99 21.35
C THR A 365 18.59 10.19 21.91
N THR A 366 18.12 11.09 21.06
CA THR A 366 17.38 12.29 21.49
C THR A 366 16.10 11.94 22.22
N GLN A 367 15.35 10.95 21.76
CA GLN A 367 14.11 10.53 22.43
C GLN A 367 14.41 9.89 23.78
N LEU A 368 15.36 8.96 23.84
CA LEU A 368 15.73 8.29 25.10
C LEU A 368 16.28 9.25 26.14
N MET A 369 17.08 10.26 25.73
CA MET A 369 17.60 11.29 26.59
C MET A 369 16.55 12.29 27.08
N ARG A 370 15.32 12.28 26.53
CA ARG A 370 14.21 13.15 26.95
C ARG A 370 13.04 12.41 27.57
N VAL A 371 13.10 11.07 27.61
CA VAL A 371 11.99 10.26 28.18
C VAL A 371 11.76 10.65 29.64
N GLU A 372 10.54 11.06 29.92
CA GLU A 372 9.99 11.22 31.26
C GLU A 372 8.75 10.36 31.37
N VAL A 373 8.77 9.39 32.28
CA VAL A 373 7.61 8.53 32.51
C VAL A 373 6.73 9.16 33.58
N SER A 374 5.55 9.63 33.17
CA SER A 374 4.50 10.03 34.11
C SER A 374 3.50 8.88 34.29
N PHE A 375 3.36 8.39 35.48
CA PHE A 375 2.29 7.48 35.84
C PHE A 375 1.01 8.31 36.07
N GLU A 376 0.16 8.45 35.07
CA GLU A 376 -1.20 8.86 35.35
C GLU A 376 -1.87 7.76 36.18
N ALA A 377 -2.36 8.12 37.35
CA ALA A 377 -3.21 7.20 38.13
C ALA A 377 -4.37 6.73 37.23
N PRO A 378 -4.70 5.43 37.23
CA PRO A 378 -5.81 4.94 36.42
C PRO A 378 -7.04 5.82 36.73
N PRO A 379 -7.80 6.23 35.67
CA PRO A 379 -8.95 7.08 35.91
C PRO A 379 -9.82 6.47 37.01
N SER A 380 -10.11 7.24 38.01
CA SER A 380 -10.99 6.81 39.12
C SER A 380 -12.20 6.14 38.48
N ALA A 381 -12.57 4.98 39.02
CA ALA A 381 -13.63 4.12 38.49
C ALA A 381 -14.76 4.93 37.90
N PRO A 382 -15.27 4.57 36.72
CA PRO A 382 -16.34 5.32 36.09
C PRO A 382 -17.47 5.46 37.13
N PRO A 383 -18.09 6.64 37.23
CA PRO A 383 -19.20 6.84 38.20
C PRO A 383 -20.19 5.70 38.01
N GLU A 384 -20.60 5.07 39.12
CA GLU A 384 -21.60 4.02 39.09
C GLU A 384 -22.82 4.56 38.33
N LEU A 385 -23.09 3.96 37.19
CA LEU A 385 -24.26 4.29 36.40
C LEU A 385 -25.49 4.01 37.30
N PRO A 386 -26.44 4.93 37.39
CA PRO A 386 -27.68 4.65 38.10
C PRO A 386 -28.32 3.37 37.56
N PRO A 387 -28.96 2.55 38.39
CA PRO A 387 -29.54 1.29 37.94
C PRO A 387 -30.48 1.59 36.76
N MET A 388 -30.13 1.05 35.58
CA MET A 388 -31.00 1.13 34.42
C MET A 388 -32.19 0.25 34.65
N GLU A 389 -33.38 0.84 34.88
CA GLU A 389 -34.65 0.12 34.79
C GLU A 389 -34.79 -0.38 33.34
N MET A 390 -34.68 -1.70 33.15
CA MET A 390 -35.01 -2.33 31.88
C MET A 390 -36.51 -2.28 31.66
N SER A 391 -37.01 -1.21 31.04
CA SER A 391 -38.35 -1.23 30.46
C SER A 391 -38.29 -2.03 29.14
N HIS A 392 -38.86 -3.22 29.14
CA HIS A 392 -39.09 -3.96 27.92
C HIS A 392 -40.04 -3.16 27.02
N PRO A 393 -39.69 -2.81 25.80
CA PRO A 393 -40.65 -2.22 24.87
C PRO A 393 -41.73 -3.28 24.57
N ASN A 394 -42.98 -2.82 24.66
CA ASN A 394 -44.14 -3.64 24.35
C ASN A 394 -44.01 -4.28 22.95
N PRO A 395 -44.17 -5.62 22.79
CA PRO A 395 -44.01 -6.30 21.51
C PRO A 395 -44.95 -5.81 20.41
N GLU A 396 -46.02 -5.14 20.73
CA GLU A 396 -46.98 -4.60 19.76
C GLU A 396 -46.48 -3.33 19.03
N ALA A 397 -45.42 -2.66 19.51
CA ALA A 397 -44.84 -1.49 18.85
C ALA A 397 -43.87 -1.83 17.70
N LEU A 398 -43.54 -3.10 17.51
CA LEU A 398 -42.55 -3.56 16.49
C LEU A 398 -43.16 -3.90 15.12
N ILE A 399 -44.48 -3.75 14.90
CA ILE A 399 -45.15 -4.09 13.64
C ILE A 399 -45.43 -2.86 12.75
N GLY A 400 -44.97 -1.68 13.11
CA GLY A 400 -45.18 -0.47 12.32
C GLY A 400 -43.90 0.33 12.05
N GLY A 401 -43.32 0.19 10.88
CA GLY A 401 -42.60 1.25 10.20
C GLY A 401 -41.23 1.68 10.73
N GLY A 402 -40.64 1.04 11.75
CA GLY A 402 -39.41 1.55 12.39
C GLY A 402 -38.07 0.99 11.95
N ALA A 403 -38.03 0.01 11.05
CA ALA A 403 -36.79 -0.68 10.68
C ALA A 403 -35.86 0.15 9.77
N GLN A 404 -36.39 1.13 9.07
CA GLN A 404 -35.61 1.95 8.13
C GLN A 404 -34.84 3.07 8.86
N LEU A 405 -35.43 3.62 9.93
CA LEU A 405 -34.79 4.71 10.70
C LEU A 405 -33.63 4.22 11.59
N ALA A 406 -33.65 2.96 12.04
CA ALA A 406 -32.58 2.38 12.85
C ALA A 406 -31.31 2.03 12.03
N LEU A 407 -31.45 1.73 10.75
CA LEU A 407 -30.33 1.46 9.85
C LEU A 407 -29.61 2.74 9.42
N ASP A 408 -30.33 3.84 9.24
CA ASP A 408 -29.74 5.14 8.90
C ASP A 408 -28.97 5.74 10.10
N ASP A 409 -29.44 5.55 11.32
CA ASP A 409 -28.73 6.00 12.54
C ASP A 409 -27.49 5.15 12.82
N LEU A 410 -27.51 3.84 12.52
CA LEU A 410 -26.35 2.95 12.61
C LEU A 410 -25.29 3.28 11.58
N ASN A 411 -25.68 3.58 10.34
CA ASN A 411 -24.76 4.00 9.27
C ASN A 411 -24.11 5.35 9.56
N THR A 412 -24.86 6.28 10.17
CA THR A 412 -24.32 7.59 10.56
C THR A 412 -23.33 7.48 11.72
N ARG A 413 -23.55 6.54 12.64
CA ARG A 413 -22.62 6.25 13.76
C ARG A 413 -21.38 5.47 13.34
N LEU A 414 -21.48 4.60 12.33
CA LEU A 414 -20.33 3.86 11.78
C LEU A 414 -19.47 4.73 10.85
N ALA A 415 -20.05 5.72 10.20
CA ALA A 415 -19.30 6.68 9.38
C ALA A 415 -18.50 7.69 10.21
N GLY A 416 -18.77 7.84 11.50
CA GLY A 416 -18.03 8.69 12.45
C GLY A 416 -17.03 7.97 13.35
N ALA A 417 -16.90 6.65 13.24
CA ALA A 417 -15.95 5.89 14.03
C ALA A 417 -14.61 5.82 13.30
N ASP A 418 -13.77 6.81 13.57
CA ASP A 418 -12.37 6.82 13.17
C ASP A 418 -11.62 5.75 13.99
N PHE A 419 -11.33 4.60 13.36
CA PHE A 419 -10.44 3.58 13.90
C PHE A 419 -8.99 4.00 13.80
N SER A 420 -8.64 5.14 14.39
CA SER A 420 -7.25 5.44 14.68
C SER A 420 -6.86 4.68 15.93
N ALA A 421 -5.94 3.74 15.76
CA ALA A 421 -5.31 2.99 16.82
C ALA A 421 -4.93 3.93 17.98
N ARG A 422 -5.27 3.54 19.20
CA ARG A 422 -4.77 4.18 20.41
C ARG A 422 -3.24 4.07 20.44
N GLY A 423 -2.59 5.01 19.76
CA GLY A 423 -1.19 5.30 19.95
C GLY A 423 -1.04 6.29 21.08
N LEU A 424 -0.11 6.05 21.96
CA LEU A 424 0.36 6.98 22.97
C LEU A 424 0.62 8.35 22.32
N SER A 425 -0.24 9.32 22.58
CA SER A 425 -0.02 10.70 22.14
C SER A 425 0.95 11.35 23.11
N VAL A 426 2.13 11.68 22.62
CA VAL A 426 2.98 12.70 23.26
C VAL A 426 2.19 14.01 23.10
N SER A 427 1.63 14.54 24.18
CA SER A 427 0.97 15.83 24.16
C SER A 427 2.03 16.91 24.05
N GLU A 428 2.21 17.48 22.87
CA GLU A 428 2.81 18.78 22.76
C GLU A 428 1.91 19.79 23.53
N ALA A 429 2.48 20.49 24.49
CA ALA A 429 1.80 21.56 25.19
C ALA A 429 1.20 22.55 24.18
N PRO A 430 -0.04 23.04 24.37
CA PRO A 430 -0.65 23.94 23.42
C PRO A 430 0.18 25.24 23.34
N VAL A 431 0.87 25.41 22.21
CA VAL A 431 1.52 26.68 21.87
C VAL A 431 0.42 27.74 21.84
N ALA A 432 0.51 28.72 22.74
CA ALA A 432 -0.45 29.81 22.78
C ALA A 432 -0.45 30.54 21.44
N ARG A 433 -1.54 30.42 20.68
CA ARG A 433 -1.71 31.08 19.39
C ARG A 433 -1.96 32.58 19.64
N ASP A 434 -1.07 33.44 19.20
CA ASP A 434 -1.24 34.88 19.30
C ASP A 434 -2.20 35.35 18.20
N ALA A 435 -3.32 35.93 18.59
CA ALA A 435 -4.37 36.41 17.67
C ALA A 435 -3.86 37.50 16.69
N THR A 436 -2.77 38.15 17.03
CA THR A 436 -2.19 39.26 16.23
C THR A 436 -1.07 38.81 15.29
N ASN A 437 -0.49 37.59 15.52
CA ASN A 437 0.64 37.10 14.73
C ASN A 437 0.30 35.79 13.99
N PRO A 438 -0.03 35.85 12.67
CA PRO A 438 -0.38 34.69 11.88
C PRO A 438 0.68 33.58 11.82
N ALA A 439 1.97 33.90 12.03
CA ALA A 439 3.05 32.93 12.00
C ALA A 439 3.00 31.92 13.18
N THR A 440 2.29 32.26 14.26
CA THR A 440 2.15 31.40 15.45
C THR A 440 0.96 30.44 15.37
N TRP A 441 0.13 30.52 14.33
CA TRP A 441 -1.11 29.75 14.25
C TRP A 441 -0.92 28.29 13.83
N GLY A 442 0.19 27.94 13.19
CA GLY A 442 0.42 26.61 12.64
C GLY A 442 -0.61 26.22 11.57
N LYS A 443 -0.90 24.94 11.42
CA LYS A 443 -1.96 24.46 10.51
C LYS A 443 -3.33 24.69 11.15
N VAL A 444 -4.13 25.57 10.57
CA VAL A 444 -5.54 25.83 10.95
C VAL A 444 -6.46 25.16 9.95
N GLY A 445 -7.42 24.37 10.42
CA GLY A 445 -8.40 23.70 9.55
C GLY A 445 -9.33 24.71 8.86
N ARG A 446 -9.66 24.49 7.59
CA ARG A 446 -10.50 25.41 6.79
C ARG A 446 -11.84 25.78 7.45
N ASN A 447 -12.42 24.90 8.24
CA ASN A 447 -13.70 25.06 8.90
C ASN A 447 -13.59 25.49 10.38
N GLU A 448 -12.37 25.56 10.94
CA GLU A 448 -12.13 26.03 12.31
C GLU A 448 -12.37 27.55 12.46
N PRO A 449 -12.71 28.03 13.67
CA PRO A 449 -12.76 29.45 13.95
C PRO A 449 -11.39 30.09 13.68
N CYS A 450 -11.37 31.26 13.05
CA CYS A 450 -10.10 31.92 12.76
C CYS A 450 -9.42 32.37 14.07
N PRO A 451 -8.13 32.04 14.30
CA PRO A 451 -7.40 32.40 15.51
C PRO A 451 -7.29 33.90 15.77
N CYS A 452 -7.56 34.75 14.76
CA CYS A 452 -7.57 36.20 14.91
C CYS A 452 -8.74 36.76 15.78
N GLY A 453 -9.62 35.91 16.30
CA GLY A 453 -10.73 36.32 17.15
C GLY A 453 -11.93 36.95 16.42
N SER A 454 -11.96 36.92 15.08
CA SER A 454 -13.05 37.52 14.29
C SER A 454 -14.40 36.76 14.34
N GLY A 455 -14.46 35.59 14.97
CA GLY A 455 -15.64 34.73 15.01
C GLY A 455 -16.01 34.06 13.68
N LYS A 456 -15.29 34.35 12.59
CA LYS A 456 -15.50 33.74 11.27
C LYS A 456 -14.68 32.45 11.12
N LYS A 457 -15.17 31.51 10.28
CA LYS A 457 -14.38 30.35 9.90
C LYS A 457 -13.13 30.75 9.15
N TYR A 458 -12.01 30.04 9.32
CA TYR A 458 -10.71 30.38 8.73
C TYR A 458 -10.79 30.63 7.23
N LYS A 459 -11.53 29.79 6.48
CA LYS A 459 -11.75 29.93 5.02
C LYS A 459 -12.49 31.23 4.59
N HIS A 460 -13.18 31.90 5.52
CA HIS A 460 -13.88 33.14 5.27
C HIS A 460 -13.21 34.36 5.93
N CYS A 461 -11.98 34.17 6.42
CA CYS A 461 -11.17 35.20 7.04
C CYS A 461 -9.74 35.16 6.46
N HIS A 462 -8.74 34.71 7.21
CA HIS A 462 -7.35 34.70 6.77
C HIS A 462 -7.02 33.54 5.80
N GLY A 463 -7.83 32.50 5.74
CA GLY A 463 -7.72 31.42 4.77
C GLY A 463 -8.45 31.69 3.43
N ALA A 464 -8.96 32.88 3.17
CA ALA A 464 -9.61 33.24 1.90
C ALA A 464 -8.62 33.57 0.78
N LEU A 465 -7.34 33.76 1.10
CA LEU A 465 -6.26 34.16 0.18
C LEU A 465 -5.24 33.05 -0.11
N VAL A 466 -5.53 31.78 0.27
CA VAL A 466 -4.67 30.63 -0.02
C VAL A 466 -5.42 29.62 -0.87
#